data_03ec896bc300546e9de4b280bde8cf5d
#
_entry.id   03ec896bc300546e9de4b280bde8cf5d
#
_cell.length_a   1.000
_cell.length_b   1.000
_cell.length_c   1.000
_cell.angle_alpha   90.00
_cell.angle_beta   90.00
_cell.angle_gamma   90.00
#
_symmetry.space_group_name_H-M   'P 1'
#
loop_
_entity.id
_entity.type
_entity.pdbx_description
1 polymer ?
#
loop_
_entity_poly.entity_id
_entity_poly.type
_entity_poly.pdbx_seq_one_letter_code
_entity_poly.pdbx_strand_id
1 'polypeptide(L)'
;MKLDNARVHVTEVTAAPGSVRERGVRAHDQVIVFLDDCRYERTDPKTGAKTIQERKAGDVIWHTQGEDAPQLVNTGGGAYRTVVIELK
;
A
#
# COMPACT_ATOMS: atom_id res chain seq x y z
N MET A 1 1.58 -12.74 -7.60
CA MET A 1 3.03 -12.49 -7.55
C MET A 1 3.58 -12.33 -8.95
N LYS A 2 4.40 -11.31 -9.16
CA LYS A 2 4.97 -11.00 -10.48
C LYS A 2 6.41 -11.47 -10.63
N LEU A 3 7.20 -11.39 -9.55
CA LEU A 3 8.61 -11.75 -9.59
C LEU A 3 9.08 -12.02 -8.17
N ASP A 4 9.90 -13.05 -7.99
CA ASP A 4 10.56 -13.32 -6.72
C ASP A 4 11.95 -13.88 -6.99
N ASN A 5 12.96 -13.24 -6.40
CA ASN A 5 14.34 -13.70 -6.46
C ASN A 5 15.07 -13.31 -5.16
N ALA A 6 16.39 -13.50 -5.12
CA ALA A 6 17.16 -13.24 -3.92
C ALA A 6 17.21 -11.76 -3.52
N ARG A 7 16.88 -10.83 -4.41
CA ARG A 7 16.98 -9.38 -4.19
C ARG A 7 15.67 -8.68 -4.05
N VAL A 8 14.63 -9.11 -4.77
CA VAL A 8 13.33 -8.44 -4.81
C VAL A 8 12.19 -9.44 -4.81
N HIS A 9 11.08 -9.00 -4.26
CA HIS A 9 9.80 -9.69 -4.35
C HIS A 9 8.77 -8.70 -4.84
N VAL A 10 8.17 -8.98 -6.00
CA VAL A 10 7.21 -8.09 -6.65
C VAL A 10 5.83 -8.74 -6.66
N THR A 11 4.85 -8.04 -6.09
CA THR A 11 3.45 -8.48 -6.08
C THR A 11 2.54 -7.41 -6.62
N GLU A 12 1.46 -7.82 -7.28
CA GLU A 12 0.36 -6.94 -7.62
C GLU A 12 -0.76 -7.15 -6.61
N VAL A 13 -1.25 -6.05 -6.03
CA VAL A 13 -2.31 -6.06 -5.04
C VAL A 13 -3.51 -5.31 -5.60
N THR A 14 -4.69 -5.93 -5.54
CA THR A 14 -5.96 -5.30 -5.90
C THR A 14 -6.76 -5.03 -4.64
N ALA A 15 -7.16 -3.76 -4.43
CA ALA A 15 -7.98 -3.36 -3.30
C ALA A 15 -9.40 -3.10 -3.79
N ALA A 16 -10.34 -3.97 -3.42
CA ALA A 16 -11.76 -3.80 -3.73
C ALA A 16 -12.37 -2.66 -2.90
N PRO A 17 -13.47 -2.03 -3.35
CA PRO A 17 -14.16 -1.02 -2.55
C PRO A 17 -14.54 -1.58 -1.18
N GLY A 18 -14.25 -0.82 -0.12
CA GLY A 18 -14.52 -1.22 1.26
C GLY A 18 -13.53 -2.22 1.84
N SER A 19 -12.55 -2.70 1.07
CA SER A 19 -11.54 -3.62 1.59
C SER A 19 -10.63 -2.94 2.60
N VAL A 20 -10.17 -3.73 3.59
CA VAL A 20 -9.34 -3.26 4.69
C VAL A 20 -7.98 -3.94 4.61
N ARG A 21 -6.91 -3.15 4.64
CA ARG A 21 -5.56 -3.66 4.86
C ARG A 21 -5.20 -3.41 6.32
N GLU A 22 -4.97 -4.49 7.05
CA GLU A 22 -4.65 -4.42 8.46
C GLU A 22 -3.28 -3.76 8.72
N ARG A 23 -3.13 -3.18 9.91
CA ARG A 23 -1.86 -2.65 10.39
C ARG A 23 -0.83 -3.77 10.52
N GLY A 24 0.42 -3.45 10.21
CA GLY A 24 1.53 -4.40 10.36
C GLY A 24 2.88 -3.68 10.37
N VAL A 25 3.95 -4.42 10.60
CA VAL A 25 5.32 -3.92 10.53
C VAL A 25 5.95 -4.40 9.22
N ARG A 26 6.61 -3.50 8.51
CA ARG A 26 7.24 -3.82 7.22
C ARG A 26 8.53 -4.61 7.43
N ALA A 27 8.62 -5.77 6.80
CA ALA A 27 9.79 -6.65 6.92
C ALA A 27 10.96 -6.20 6.05
N HIS A 28 10.69 -5.42 4.99
CA HIS A 28 11.67 -4.97 4.01
C HIS A 28 11.38 -3.54 3.57
N ASP A 29 12.39 -2.86 3.01
CA ASP A 29 12.14 -1.63 2.27
C ASP A 29 11.21 -1.93 1.10
N GLN A 30 10.29 -1.02 0.82
CA GLN A 30 9.28 -1.24 -0.23
C GLN A 30 9.12 0.00 -1.11
N VAL A 31 8.94 -0.26 -2.40
CA VAL A 31 8.46 0.74 -3.36
C VAL A 31 7.06 0.33 -3.79
N ILE A 32 6.11 1.23 -3.70
CA ILE A 32 4.72 0.99 -4.10
C ILE A 32 4.39 1.90 -5.27
N VAL A 33 3.95 1.28 -6.39
CA VAL A 33 3.53 2.00 -7.60
C VAL A 33 2.02 1.86 -7.74
N PHE A 34 1.33 2.98 -7.84
CA PHE A 34 -0.12 2.98 -8.05
C PHE A 34 -0.42 2.87 -9.55
N LEU A 35 -1.19 1.86 -9.94
CA LEU A 35 -1.57 1.63 -11.33
C LEU A 35 -2.87 2.35 -11.70
N ASP A 36 -3.69 2.69 -10.71
CA ASP A 36 -4.97 3.35 -10.88
C ASP A 36 -5.08 4.55 -9.95
N ASP A 37 -5.91 5.53 -10.31
CA ASP A 37 -6.31 6.57 -9.38
C ASP A 37 -7.08 5.94 -8.24
N CYS A 38 -6.86 6.42 -7.00
CA CYS A 38 -7.53 5.85 -5.84
C CYS A 38 -7.73 6.86 -4.72
N ARG A 39 -8.63 6.50 -3.81
CA ARG A 39 -8.86 7.20 -2.56
C ARG A 39 -8.98 6.16 -1.45
N TYR A 40 -8.29 6.40 -0.34
CA TYR A 40 -8.36 5.49 0.80
C TYR A 40 -8.27 6.29 2.11
N GLU A 41 -8.82 5.70 3.18
CA GLU A 41 -8.70 6.20 4.54
C GLU A 41 -7.52 5.54 5.22
N ARG A 42 -6.62 6.35 5.75
CA ARG A 42 -5.45 5.91 6.50
C ARG A 42 -5.68 6.15 7.97
N THR A 43 -5.48 5.14 8.81
CA THR A 43 -5.53 5.28 10.27
C THR A 43 -4.10 5.30 10.81
N ASP A 44 -3.72 6.40 11.47
CA ASP A 44 -2.40 6.55 12.06
C ASP A 44 -2.20 5.48 13.15
N PRO A 45 -1.14 4.66 13.08
CA PRO A 45 -0.94 3.58 14.05
C PRO A 45 -0.62 4.06 15.47
N LYS A 46 -0.17 5.31 15.64
CA LYS A 46 0.19 5.86 16.95
C LYS A 46 -0.95 6.60 17.62
N THR A 47 -1.73 7.36 16.86
CA THR A 47 -2.75 8.26 17.41
C THR A 47 -4.17 7.77 17.14
N GLY A 48 -4.36 6.89 16.18
CA GLY A 48 -5.68 6.46 15.70
C GLY A 48 -6.38 7.50 14.84
N ALA A 49 -5.73 8.61 14.53
CA ALA A 49 -6.30 9.65 13.67
C ALA A 49 -6.49 9.12 12.25
N LYS A 50 -7.63 9.48 11.64
CA LYS A 50 -7.99 9.05 10.29
C LYS A 50 -7.86 10.20 9.31
N THR A 51 -7.23 9.93 8.17
CA THR A 51 -7.08 10.90 7.09
C THR A 51 -7.43 10.25 5.76
N ILE A 52 -7.98 11.06 4.84
CA ILE A 52 -8.25 10.62 3.47
C ILE A 52 -7.04 10.97 2.61
N GLN A 53 -6.55 9.96 1.90
CA GLN A 53 -5.43 10.10 0.95
C GLN A 53 -5.93 9.84 -0.46
N GLU A 54 -5.42 10.60 -1.42
CA GLU A 54 -5.67 10.38 -2.84
C GLU A 54 -4.35 10.13 -3.54
N ARG A 55 -4.35 9.16 -4.47
CA ARG A 55 -3.20 8.85 -5.31
C ARG A 55 -3.65 8.81 -6.76
N LYS A 56 -2.72 9.14 -7.66
CA LYS A 56 -2.94 9.09 -9.10
C LYS A 56 -2.19 7.93 -9.71
N ALA A 57 -2.70 7.39 -10.81
CA ALA A 57 -1.99 6.39 -11.59
C ALA A 57 -0.58 6.89 -11.91
N GLY A 58 0.42 6.06 -11.63
CA GLY A 58 1.83 6.41 -11.79
C GLY A 58 2.50 6.98 -10.56
N ASP A 59 1.76 7.28 -9.48
CA ASP A 59 2.36 7.72 -8.22
C ASP A 59 3.22 6.60 -7.64
N VAL A 60 4.37 6.98 -7.07
CA VAL A 60 5.32 6.07 -6.45
C VAL A 60 5.62 6.55 -5.04
N ILE A 61 5.53 5.63 -4.07
CA ILE A 61 5.86 5.94 -2.68
C ILE A 61 6.90 4.94 -2.15
N TRP A 62 7.72 5.41 -1.19
CA TRP A 62 8.74 4.61 -0.52
C TRP A 62 8.34 4.34 0.93
N HIS A 63 8.59 3.10 1.39
CA HIS A 63 8.45 2.73 2.79
C HIS A 63 9.73 2.03 3.27
N THR A 64 10.18 2.39 4.46
CA THR A 64 11.41 1.87 5.06
C THR A 64 11.12 0.62 5.88
N GLN A 65 12.06 -0.32 5.88
CA GLN A 65 12.02 -1.51 6.74
C GLN A 65 11.83 -1.11 8.21
N GLY A 66 11.00 -1.85 8.93
CA GLY A 66 10.68 -1.59 10.32
C GLY A 66 9.62 -0.53 10.55
N GLU A 67 9.16 0.13 9.50
CA GLU A 67 8.11 1.14 9.57
C GLU A 67 6.75 0.50 9.85
N ASP A 68 5.94 1.13 10.71
CA ASP A 68 4.57 0.69 10.93
C ASP A 68 3.72 0.98 9.69
N ALA A 69 3.15 -0.06 9.10
CA ALA A 69 2.18 0.09 8.03
C ALA A 69 0.81 0.39 8.64
N PRO A 70 0.19 1.54 8.32
CA PRO A 70 -1.11 1.88 8.88
C PRO A 70 -2.23 1.02 8.30
N GLN A 71 -3.36 0.95 9.01
CA GLN A 71 -4.57 0.37 8.47
C GLN A 71 -5.09 1.26 7.33
N LEU A 72 -5.48 0.66 6.22
CA LEU A 72 -6.05 1.36 5.07
C LEU A 72 -7.40 0.76 4.70
N VAL A 73 -8.34 1.63 4.35
CA VAL A 73 -9.66 1.23 3.85
C VAL A 73 -9.87 1.91 2.50
N ASN A 74 -10.21 1.12 1.47
CA ASN A 74 -10.55 1.69 0.16
C ASN A 74 -11.93 2.37 0.26
N THR A 75 -11.93 3.71 0.24
CA THR A 75 -13.15 4.53 0.31
C THR A 75 -13.60 5.03 -1.04
N GLY A 76 -12.89 4.69 -2.12
CA GLY A 76 -13.26 5.03 -3.49
C GLY A 76 -14.43 4.18 -4.01
N GLY A 77 -15.00 4.60 -5.13
CA GLY A 77 -16.12 3.90 -5.76
C GLY A 77 -15.73 2.67 -6.58
N GLY A 78 -14.45 2.37 -6.71
CA GLY A 78 -13.95 1.24 -7.50
C GLY A 78 -12.72 0.61 -6.90
N ALA A 79 -12.36 -0.57 -7.40
CA ALA A 79 -11.12 -1.23 -7.04
C ALA A 79 -9.92 -0.48 -7.63
N TYR A 80 -8.79 -0.54 -6.95
CA TYR A 80 -7.53 -0.03 -7.49
C TYR A 80 -6.41 -1.05 -7.33
N ARG A 81 -5.39 -0.93 -8.18
CA ARG A 81 -4.25 -1.86 -8.20
C ARG A 81 -2.98 -1.13 -7.85
N THR A 82 -2.12 -1.83 -7.11
CA THR A 82 -0.76 -1.37 -6.81
C THR A 82 0.23 -2.48 -7.12
N VAL A 83 1.45 -2.09 -7.45
CA VAL A 83 2.58 -3.00 -7.51
C VAL A 83 3.46 -2.73 -6.31
N VAL A 84 3.71 -3.75 -5.50
CA VAL A 84 4.55 -3.67 -4.31
C VAL A 84 5.87 -4.37 -4.62
N ILE A 85 6.96 -3.62 -4.53
CA ILE A 85 8.33 -4.11 -4.75
C ILE A 85 9.03 -4.13 -3.39
N GLU A 86 9.25 -5.33 -2.85
CA GLU A 86 10.01 -5.50 -1.62
C GLU A 86 11.49 -5.72 -1.96
N LEU A 87 12.36 -4.93 -1.34
CA LEU A 87 13.80 -5.01 -1.52
C LEU A 87 14.37 -5.86 -0.37
N LYS A 88 14.79 -7.05 -0.69
CA LYS A 88 15.30 -8.01 0.30
C LYS A 88 16.72 -7.71 0.75
#